data_acd5e4b2581baed0c0c836aa3c20cdd8
#
_entry.id   acd5e4b2581baed0c0c836aa3c20cdd8
#
_cell.length_a   1.000
_cell.length_b   1.000
_cell.length_c   1.000
_cell.angle_alpha   90.00
_cell.angle_beta   90.00
_cell.angle_gamma   90.00
#
_symmetry.space_group_name_H-M   'P 1'
#
loop_
_entity.id
_entity.type
_entity.pdbx_description
1 polymer ?
#
loop_
_entity_poly.entity_id
_entity_poly.type
_entity_poly.pdbx_seq_one_letter_code
_entity_poly.pdbx_strand_id
1 'polypeptide(L)'
;MHQARHDISRVQFQMERFIFFSDGVFAICITLLVIEIRVPNPEENHIFSDAALWSYLTKNSLTFLGFIISFRIIGHYWTVHHRIFGYAKSYTSGLLWLNLGFLFSVVLLPFHSGLLAEYGSDTHMFLPYGVYVANMCLVGFMNCWLWLYVSNPSRNLLTHKISSARIRLGLYRSLIVPIVFILAFLISFILPIISRFLPICIPIVLHWGMKGLERSADQKDKDEKQKNEHHENHEHHEHSHSHEHN
;
A
#
# COMPACT_ATOMS: atom_id res chain seq x y z
N MET A 1 28.00 -17.00 -22.48
CA MET A 1 26.55 -16.72 -22.69
C MET A 1 25.61 -17.64 -21.90
N HIS A 2 25.88 -18.95 -21.75
CA HIS A 2 24.99 -19.88 -21.03
C HIS A 2 24.90 -19.60 -19.53
N GLN A 3 26.00 -19.25 -18.87
CA GLN A 3 26.06 -18.95 -17.43
C GLN A 3 25.31 -17.68 -17.06
N ALA A 4 25.43 -16.62 -17.85
CA ALA A 4 24.68 -15.37 -17.63
C ALA A 4 23.15 -15.54 -17.76
N ARG A 5 22.67 -16.39 -18.69
CA ARG A 5 21.24 -16.74 -18.79
C ARG A 5 20.74 -17.51 -17.57
N HIS A 6 21.55 -18.42 -17.05
CA HIS A 6 21.20 -19.21 -15.85
C HIS A 6 21.13 -18.33 -14.61
N ASP A 7 22.03 -17.36 -14.45
CA ASP A 7 22.04 -16.44 -13.32
C ASP A 7 20.84 -15.47 -13.36
N ILE A 8 20.46 -14.98 -14.55
CA ILE A 8 19.27 -14.12 -14.72
C ILE A 8 18.00 -14.90 -14.36
N SER A 9 17.84 -16.14 -14.82
CA SER A 9 16.67 -16.96 -14.49
C SER A 9 16.58 -17.28 -13.00
N ARG A 10 17.71 -17.46 -12.33
CA ARG A 10 17.77 -17.69 -10.87
C ARG A 10 17.34 -16.45 -10.07
N VAL A 11 17.79 -15.26 -10.46
CA VAL A 11 17.39 -14.01 -9.80
C VAL A 11 15.89 -13.75 -9.98
N GLN A 12 15.36 -13.96 -11.18
CA GLN A 12 13.93 -13.83 -11.46
C GLN A 12 13.09 -14.81 -10.61
N PHE A 13 13.48 -16.07 -10.56
CA PHE A 13 12.80 -17.08 -9.75
C PHE A 13 12.79 -16.73 -8.26
N GLN A 14 13.89 -16.23 -7.71
CA GLN A 14 13.98 -15.79 -6.32
C GLN A 14 13.08 -14.57 -6.06
N MET A 15 13.02 -13.63 -7.02
CA MET A 15 12.16 -12.45 -6.93
C MET A 15 10.67 -12.83 -6.94
N GLU A 16 10.27 -13.76 -7.81
CA GLU A 16 8.91 -14.30 -7.84
C GLU A 16 8.52 -14.94 -6.51
N ARG A 17 9.35 -15.79 -5.95
CA ARG A 17 9.11 -16.40 -4.63
C ARG A 17 8.95 -15.37 -3.52
N PHE A 18 9.73 -14.32 -3.58
CA PHE A 18 9.65 -13.22 -2.62
C PHE A 18 8.33 -12.45 -2.74
N ILE A 19 7.87 -12.18 -3.96
CA ILE A 19 6.57 -11.55 -4.23
C ILE A 19 5.43 -12.48 -3.77
N PHE A 20 5.46 -13.77 -4.10
CA PHE A 20 4.46 -14.75 -3.66
C PHE A 20 4.36 -14.87 -2.14
N PHE A 21 5.49 -14.83 -1.44
CA PHE A 21 5.47 -14.78 0.03
C PHE A 21 4.71 -13.54 0.54
N SER A 22 4.98 -12.37 -0.03
CA SER A 22 4.30 -11.13 0.35
C SER A 22 2.81 -11.20 0.04
N ASP A 23 2.42 -11.71 -1.13
CA ASP A 23 1.02 -11.89 -1.53
C ASP A 23 0.28 -12.84 -0.57
N GLY A 24 0.95 -13.92 -0.13
CA GLY A 24 0.43 -14.84 0.89
C GLY A 24 0.15 -14.14 2.21
N VAL A 25 1.05 -13.28 2.67
CA VAL A 25 0.86 -12.48 3.90
C VAL A 25 -0.34 -11.54 3.76
N PHE A 26 -0.46 -10.82 2.65
CA PHE A 26 -1.62 -9.96 2.40
C PHE A 26 -2.95 -10.74 2.36
N ALA A 27 -2.97 -11.90 1.69
CA ALA A 27 -4.15 -12.76 1.62
C ALA A 27 -4.59 -13.22 3.02
N ILE A 28 -3.66 -13.63 3.87
CA ILE A 28 -3.94 -14.01 5.25
C ILE A 28 -4.45 -12.80 6.04
N CYS A 29 -3.82 -11.63 5.94
CA CYS A 29 -4.27 -10.43 6.65
C CYS A 29 -5.71 -10.03 6.28
N ILE A 30 -6.06 -10.08 4.99
CA ILE A 30 -7.42 -9.76 4.52
C ILE A 30 -8.44 -10.75 5.09
N THR A 31 -8.11 -12.04 5.12
CA THR A 31 -9.03 -13.08 5.63
C THR A 31 -9.16 -13.05 7.14
N LEU A 32 -8.11 -12.70 7.87
CA LEU A 32 -8.17 -12.55 9.32
C LEU A 32 -9.09 -11.42 9.79
N LEU A 33 -9.30 -10.39 8.97
CA LEU A 33 -10.20 -9.29 9.32
C LEU A 33 -11.64 -9.77 9.62
N VAL A 34 -12.11 -10.81 8.94
CA VAL A 34 -13.49 -11.29 9.15
C VAL A 34 -13.65 -11.96 10.51
N ILE A 35 -12.58 -12.52 11.08
CA ILE A 35 -12.60 -13.18 12.39
C ILE A 35 -12.83 -12.16 13.52
N GLU A 36 -12.45 -10.90 13.28
CA GLU A 36 -12.69 -9.80 14.23
C GLU A 36 -14.17 -9.38 14.32
N ILE A 37 -15.00 -9.80 13.36
CA ILE A 37 -16.45 -9.62 13.40
C ILE A 37 -17.05 -10.77 14.21
N ARG A 38 -17.30 -10.52 15.50
CA ARG A 38 -17.86 -11.54 16.38
C ARG A 38 -19.31 -11.83 16.06
N VAL A 39 -19.65 -13.11 15.96
CA VAL A 39 -21.05 -13.56 15.91
C VAL A 39 -21.66 -13.29 17.30
N PRO A 40 -22.81 -12.62 17.40
CA PRO A 40 -23.42 -12.33 18.68
C PRO A 40 -23.85 -13.63 19.39
N ASN A 41 -23.61 -13.71 20.70
CA ASN A 41 -24.12 -14.77 21.51
C ASN A 41 -25.63 -14.52 21.78
N PRO A 42 -26.53 -15.44 21.40
CA PRO A 42 -27.96 -15.25 21.58
C PRO A 42 -28.39 -14.99 23.02
N GLU A 43 -27.79 -15.70 23.99
CA GLU A 43 -28.12 -15.58 25.39
C GLU A 43 -27.65 -14.27 26.02
N GLU A 44 -26.39 -13.90 25.77
CA GLU A 44 -25.79 -12.66 26.29
C GLU A 44 -26.40 -11.40 25.68
N ASN A 45 -26.79 -11.47 24.41
CA ASN A 45 -27.32 -10.31 23.68
C ASN A 45 -28.87 -10.32 23.61
N HIS A 46 -29.53 -11.27 24.28
CA HIS A 46 -31.00 -11.41 24.27
C HIS A 46 -31.61 -11.49 22.86
N ILE A 47 -30.95 -12.23 21.95
CA ILE A 47 -31.34 -12.34 20.54
C ILE A 47 -32.15 -13.61 20.36
N PHE A 48 -33.48 -13.52 20.50
CA PHE A 48 -34.41 -14.65 20.34
C PHE A 48 -35.42 -14.45 19.19
N SER A 49 -35.22 -13.44 18.37
CA SER A 49 -36.05 -13.16 17.19
C SER A 49 -35.25 -12.47 16.08
N ASP A 50 -35.73 -12.54 14.84
CA ASP A 50 -35.13 -11.86 13.69
C ASP A 50 -35.08 -10.32 13.90
N ALA A 51 -36.11 -9.76 14.54
CA ALA A 51 -36.16 -8.34 14.88
C ALA A 51 -35.05 -7.94 15.87
N ALA A 52 -34.79 -8.79 16.89
CA ALA A 52 -33.71 -8.57 17.84
C ALA A 52 -32.34 -8.67 17.17
N LEU A 53 -32.13 -9.67 16.30
CA LEU A 53 -30.91 -9.82 15.52
C LEU A 53 -30.68 -8.63 14.59
N TRP A 54 -31.71 -8.17 13.89
CA TRP A 54 -31.61 -7.00 13.03
C TRP A 54 -31.26 -5.74 13.84
N SER A 55 -31.86 -5.55 14.99
CA SER A 55 -31.53 -4.44 15.89
C SER A 55 -30.05 -4.50 16.34
N TYR A 56 -29.56 -5.69 16.70
CA TYR A 56 -28.15 -5.88 17.06
C TYR A 56 -27.20 -5.53 15.90
N LEU A 57 -27.46 -6.02 14.68
CA LEU A 57 -26.64 -5.75 13.50
C LEU A 57 -26.60 -4.26 13.15
N THR A 58 -27.74 -3.58 13.21
CA THR A 58 -27.81 -2.12 12.95
C THR A 58 -27.08 -1.32 14.02
N LYS A 59 -27.19 -1.70 15.28
CA LYS A 59 -26.48 -1.06 16.38
C LYS A 59 -24.95 -1.21 16.25
N ASN A 60 -24.47 -2.33 15.71
CA ASN A 60 -23.05 -2.61 15.50
C ASN A 60 -22.58 -2.28 14.06
N SER A 61 -23.33 -1.49 13.30
CA SER A 61 -23.01 -1.13 11.91
C SER A 61 -21.64 -0.49 11.74
N LEU A 62 -21.13 0.24 12.72
CA LEU A 62 -19.80 0.84 12.72
C LEU A 62 -18.68 -0.21 12.70
N THR A 63 -18.86 -1.37 13.36
CA THR A 63 -17.93 -2.50 13.30
C THR A 63 -17.83 -3.05 11.88
N PHE A 64 -18.96 -3.25 11.20
CA PHE A 64 -18.97 -3.69 9.79
C PHE A 64 -18.34 -2.66 8.86
N LEU A 65 -18.60 -1.38 9.11
CA LEU A 65 -17.96 -0.30 8.36
C LEU A 65 -16.45 -0.29 8.55
N GLY A 66 -15.99 -0.45 9.79
CA GLY A 66 -14.56 -0.57 10.12
C GLY A 66 -13.89 -1.73 9.42
N PHE A 67 -14.54 -2.89 9.35
CA PHE A 67 -14.09 -4.05 8.59
C PHE A 67 -13.94 -3.71 7.09
N ILE A 68 -14.96 -3.12 6.48
CA ILE A 68 -14.92 -2.75 5.04
C ILE A 68 -13.78 -1.77 4.77
N ILE A 69 -13.60 -0.77 5.63
CA ILE A 69 -12.51 0.21 5.51
C ILE A 69 -11.15 -0.49 5.62
N SER A 70 -10.95 -1.34 6.65
CA SER A 70 -9.69 -2.07 6.86
C SER A 70 -9.38 -3.01 5.68
N PHE A 71 -10.37 -3.73 5.17
CA PHE A 71 -10.26 -4.58 3.98
C PHE A 71 -9.78 -3.77 2.76
N ARG A 72 -10.41 -2.64 2.51
CA ARG A 72 -10.05 -1.74 1.40
C ARG A 72 -8.65 -1.17 1.54
N ILE A 73 -8.22 -0.87 2.75
CA ILE A 73 -6.88 -0.33 3.03
C ILE A 73 -5.80 -1.39 2.82
N ILE A 74 -6.00 -2.61 3.32
CA ILE A 74 -5.06 -3.72 3.07
C ILE A 74 -4.96 -3.99 1.56
N GLY A 75 -6.09 -4.05 0.85
CA GLY A 75 -6.11 -4.20 -0.60
C GLY A 75 -5.42 -3.05 -1.34
N HIS A 76 -5.56 -1.81 -0.86
CA HIS A 76 -4.83 -0.67 -1.41
C HIS A 76 -3.31 -0.84 -1.25
N TYR A 77 -2.82 -1.16 -0.05
CA TYR A 77 -1.39 -1.37 0.18
C TYR A 77 -0.85 -2.57 -0.56
N TRP A 78 -1.63 -3.64 -0.72
CA TRP A 78 -1.27 -4.75 -1.62
C TRP A 78 -1.06 -4.27 -3.05
N THR A 79 -1.98 -3.47 -3.60
CA THR A 79 -1.87 -2.91 -4.96
C THR A 79 -0.63 -2.02 -5.11
N VAL A 80 -0.34 -1.18 -4.10
CA VAL A 80 0.84 -0.31 -4.10
C VAL A 80 2.13 -1.15 -4.02
N HIS A 81 2.17 -2.13 -3.13
CA HIS A 81 3.28 -3.07 -2.99
C HIS A 81 3.56 -3.82 -4.29
N HIS A 82 2.53 -4.43 -4.89
CA HIS A 82 2.65 -5.12 -6.17
C HIS A 82 3.23 -4.22 -7.27
N ARG A 83 2.81 -2.96 -7.31
CA ARG A 83 3.35 -1.95 -8.24
C ARG A 83 4.82 -1.63 -7.97
N ILE A 84 5.23 -1.48 -6.71
CA ILE A 84 6.63 -1.22 -6.34
C ILE A 84 7.53 -2.35 -6.86
N PHE A 85 7.14 -3.60 -6.64
CA PHE A 85 7.91 -4.76 -7.09
C PHE A 85 7.84 -4.99 -8.62
N GLY A 86 6.79 -4.50 -9.29
CA GLY A 86 6.72 -4.46 -10.74
C GLY A 86 7.79 -3.56 -11.41
N TYR A 87 8.36 -2.61 -10.68
CA TYR A 87 9.50 -1.81 -11.14
C TYR A 87 10.87 -2.46 -10.84
N ALA A 88 10.92 -3.43 -9.92
CA ALA A 88 12.17 -4.02 -9.48
C ALA A 88 12.62 -5.15 -10.41
N LYS A 89 13.90 -5.11 -10.84
CA LYS A 89 14.53 -6.19 -11.64
C LYS A 89 15.35 -7.16 -10.80
N SER A 90 15.68 -6.80 -9.57
CA SER A 90 16.51 -7.59 -8.67
C SER A 90 16.19 -7.26 -7.22
N TYR A 91 16.71 -8.05 -6.31
CA TYR A 91 16.55 -7.86 -4.87
C TYR A 91 17.90 -7.76 -4.17
N THR A 92 17.91 -7.15 -2.99
CA THR A 92 19.06 -7.10 -2.07
C THR A 92 18.61 -7.55 -0.69
N SER A 93 19.54 -7.95 0.16
CA SER A 93 19.23 -8.29 1.56
C SER A 93 18.52 -7.12 2.28
N GLY A 94 18.94 -5.88 2.01
CA GLY A 94 18.28 -4.71 2.58
C GLY A 94 16.82 -4.54 2.11
N LEU A 95 16.51 -4.86 0.84
CA LEU A 95 15.14 -4.85 0.33
C LEU A 95 14.28 -5.93 1.01
N LEU A 96 14.86 -7.13 1.24
CA LEU A 96 14.17 -8.23 1.93
C LEU A 96 13.78 -7.83 3.36
N TRP A 97 14.72 -7.30 4.14
CA TRP A 97 14.46 -6.87 5.51
C TRP A 97 13.47 -5.72 5.59
N LEU A 98 13.56 -4.76 4.68
CA LEU A 98 12.64 -3.64 4.62
C LEU A 98 11.22 -4.09 4.26
N ASN A 99 11.09 -5.06 3.34
CA ASN A 99 9.81 -5.67 3.01
C ASN A 99 9.22 -6.45 4.20
N LEU A 100 10.03 -7.21 4.94
CA LEU A 100 9.58 -7.87 6.15
C LEU A 100 9.08 -6.88 7.20
N GLY A 101 9.76 -5.74 7.38
CA GLY A 101 9.29 -4.66 8.24
C GLY A 101 7.97 -4.05 7.78
N PHE A 102 7.79 -3.87 6.47
CA PHE A 102 6.53 -3.44 5.89
C PHE A 102 5.41 -4.47 6.13
N LEU A 103 5.66 -5.75 5.82
CA LEU A 103 4.69 -6.83 6.05
C LEU A 103 4.33 -6.99 7.52
N PHE A 104 5.28 -6.83 8.43
CA PHE A 104 5.01 -6.82 9.88
C PHE A 104 3.98 -5.74 10.24
N SER A 105 4.14 -4.52 9.71
CA SER A 105 3.17 -3.46 9.95
C SER A 105 1.77 -3.77 9.39
N VAL A 106 1.70 -4.50 8.26
CA VAL A 106 0.43 -4.94 7.66
C VAL A 106 -0.23 -6.05 8.49
N VAL A 107 0.56 -7.02 9.00
CA VAL A 107 0.05 -8.13 9.84
C VAL A 107 -0.59 -7.65 11.12
N LEU A 108 -0.20 -6.49 11.63
CA LEU A 108 -0.81 -5.88 12.82
C LEU A 108 -2.20 -5.27 12.55
N LEU A 109 -2.59 -5.04 11.28
CA LEU A 109 -3.86 -4.39 10.95
C LEU A 109 -5.10 -5.14 11.44
N PRO A 110 -5.24 -6.48 11.29
CA PRO A 110 -6.37 -7.20 11.83
C PRO A 110 -6.52 -7.02 13.33
N PHE A 111 -5.44 -7.17 14.10
CA PHE A 111 -5.46 -6.97 15.55
C PHE A 111 -5.96 -5.56 15.94
N HIS A 112 -5.40 -4.53 15.32
CA HIS A 112 -5.82 -3.16 15.64
C HIS A 112 -7.25 -2.84 15.15
N SER A 113 -7.69 -3.48 14.06
CA SER A 113 -9.07 -3.41 13.59
C SER A 113 -10.03 -4.06 14.59
N GLY A 114 -9.69 -5.22 15.13
CA GLY A 114 -10.45 -5.91 16.17
C GLY A 114 -10.50 -5.09 17.48
N LEU A 115 -9.37 -4.52 17.89
CA LEU A 115 -9.32 -3.63 19.05
C LEU A 115 -10.25 -2.42 18.88
N LEU A 116 -10.27 -1.82 17.69
CA LEU A 116 -11.17 -0.72 17.37
C LEU A 116 -12.63 -1.17 17.29
N ALA A 117 -12.91 -2.38 16.79
CA ALA A 117 -14.25 -2.95 16.75
C ALA A 117 -14.82 -3.19 18.14
N GLU A 118 -14.02 -3.70 19.08
CA GLU A 118 -14.44 -4.02 20.46
C GLU A 118 -14.67 -2.77 21.30
N TYR A 119 -13.74 -1.82 21.27
CA TYR A 119 -13.74 -0.65 22.14
C TYR A 119 -14.14 0.65 21.43
N GLY A 120 -14.23 0.64 20.13
CA GLY A 120 -14.45 1.85 19.34
C GLY A 120 -15.86 2.42 19.42
N SER A 121 -16.85 1.70 19.98
CA SER A 121 -18.20 2.21 20.23
C SER A 121 -18.23 3.27 21.35
N ASP A 122 -17.30 3.19 22.30
CA ASP A 122 -17.15 4.22 23.33
C ASP A 122 -16.35 5.41 22.76
N THR A 123 -17.02 6.54 22.61
CA THR A 123 -16.41 7.77 22.06
C THR A 123 -15.44 8.45 23.03
N HIS A 124 -15.42 8.06 24.31
CA HIS A 124 -14.47 8.55 25.31
C HIS A 124 -13.15 7.78 25.32
N MET A 125 -13.09 6.60 24.68
CA MET A 125 -11.88 5.81 24.56
C MET A 125 -11.10 6.16 23.29
N PHE A 126 -10.10 7.02 23.43
CA PHE A 126 -9.24 7.43 22.31
C PHE A 126 -8.11 6.45 22.02
N LEU A 127 -7.71 5.62 23.00
CA LEU A 127 -6.57 4.72 22.85
C LEU A 127 -6.72 3.70 21.71
N PRO A 128 -7.84 2.96 21.57
CA PRO A 128 -8.02 2.02 20.46
C PRO A 128 -7.90 2.68 19.10
N TYR A 129 -8.50 3.86 18.93
CA TYR A 129 -8.40 4.62 17.70
C TYR A 129 -6.98 5.16 17.45
N GLY A 130 -6.33 5.67 18.49
CA GLY A 130 -4.96 6.17 18.42
C GLY A 130 -3.95 5.09 18.01
N VAL A 131 -4.05 3.88 18.58
CA VAL A 131 -3.19 2.74 18.24
C VAL A 131 -3.43 2.28 16.79
N TYR A 132 -4.69 2.25 16.34
CA TYR A 132 -5.03 1.97 14.94
C TYR A 132 -4.40 2.99 13.99
N VAL A 133 -4.51 4.29 14.29
CA VAL A 133 -3.91 5.38 13.50
C VAL A 133 -2.38 5.29 13.51
N ALA A 134 -1.77 5.00 14.65
CA ALA A 134 -0.33 4.80 14.74
C ALA A 134 0.15 3.66 13.83
N ASN A 135 -0.60 2.55 13.77
CA ASN A 135 -0.28 1.46 12.85
C ASN A 135 -0.46 1.88 11.37
N MET A 136 -1.48 2.67 11.03
CA MET A 136 -1.65 3.22 9.68
C MET A 136 -0.47 4.11 9.27
N CYS A 137 0.06 4.89 10.21
CA CYS A 137 1.27 5.69 10.00
C CYS A 137 2.49 4.79 9.77
N LEU A 138 2.63 3.71 10.56
CA LEU A 138 3.72 2.75 10.40
C LEU A 138 3.68 2.08 9.02
N VAL A 139 2.52 1.60 8.58
CA VAL A 139 2.34 1.00 7.23
C VAL A 139 2.70 2.00 6.15
N GLY A 140 2.19 3.24 6.22
CA GLY A 140 2.49 4.29 5.26
C GLY A 140 3.97 4.65 5.22
N PHE A 141 4.61 4.79 6.38
CA PHE A 141 6.03 5.08 6.50
C PHE A 141 6.89 3.95 5.90
N MET A 142 6.62 2.70 6.26
CA MET A 142 7.33 1.54 5.72
C MET A 142 7.16 1.42 4.21
N ASN A 143 5.97 1.69 3.70
CA ASN A 143 5.70 1.70 2.26
C ASN A 143 6.43 2.83 1.53
N CYS A 144 6.50 4.04 2.12
CA CYS A 144 7.32 5.14 1.60
C CYS A 144 8.79 4.77 1.54
N TRP A 145 9.31 4.17 2.62
CA TRP A 145 10.70 3.77 2.69
C TRP A 145 11.01 2.68 1.66
N LEU A 146 10.12 1.69 1.51
CA LEU A 146 10.23 0.66 0.49
C LEU A 146 10.30 1.26 -0.92
N TRP A 147 9.41 2.21 -1.22
CA TRP A 147 9.40 2.92 -2.50
C TRP A 147 10.68 3.72 -2.75
N LEU A 148 11.14 4.50 -1.77
CA LEU A 148 12.38 5.27 -1.87
C LEU A 148 13.61 4.36 -2.00
N TYR A 149 13.58 3.19 -1.34
CA TYR A 149 14.67 2.21 -1.45
C TYR A 149 14.78 1.64 -2.86
N VAL A 150 13.67 1.23 -3.46
CA VAL A 150 13.60 0.67 -4.82
C VAL A 150 13.89 1.73 -5.88
N SER A 151 13.35 2.94 -5.70
CA SER A 151 13.49 4.02 -6.67
C SER A 151 14.85 4.74 -6.65
N ASN A 152 15.75 4.39 -5.71
CA ASN A 152 17.07 5.01 -5.61
C ASN A 152 17.99 4.54 -6.75
N PRO A 153 18.44 5.45 -7.65
CA PRO A 153 19.27 5.10 -8.80
C PRO A 153 20.61 4.42 -8.42
N SER A 154 21.21 4.81 -7.27
CA SER A 154 22.49 4.23 -6.80
C SER A 154 22.40 2.75 -6.48
N ARG A 155 21.20 2.19 -6.28
CA ARG A 155 21.00 0.76 -5.97
C ARG A 155 20.79 -0.10 -7.20
N ASN A 156 20.56 0.51 -8.37
CA ASN A 156 20.34 -0.18 -9.66
C ASN A 156 19.28 -1.31 -9.58
N LEU A 157 18.21 -1.09 -8.79
CA LEU A 157 17.13 -2.06 -8.61
C LEU A 157 16.01 -1.93 -9.64
N LEU A 158 15.93 -0.80 -10.35
CA LEU A 158 14.87 -0.52 -11.33
C LEU A 158 15.15 -1.19 -12.66
N THR A 159 14.10 -1.69 -13.28
CA THR A 159 14.13 -2.24 -14.66
C THR A 159 14.44 -1.14 -15.68
N HIS A 160 13.95 0.09 -15.46
CA HIS A 160 14.19 1.26 -16.27
C HIS A 160 14.19 2.52 -15.40
N LYS A 161 14.82 3.58 -15.87
CA LYS A 161 14.79 4.87 -15.18
C LYS A 161 13.34 5.37 -15.11
N ILE A 162 12.97 5.89 -13.96
CA ILE A 162 11.65 6.48 -13.71
C ILE A 162 11.78 7.97 -13.42
N SER A 163 10.81 8.76 -13.88
CA SER A 163 10.82 10.21 -13.69
C SER A 163 10.65 10.61 -12.21
N SER A 164 11.17 11.78 -11.86
CA SER A 164 10.95 12.36 -10.52
C SER A 164 9.46 12.57 -10.22
N ALA A 165 8.63 12.76 -11.26
CA ALA A 165 7.18 12.85 -11.09
C ALA A 165 6.58 11.51 -10.65
N ARG A 166 7.06 10.39 -11.20
CA ARG A 166 6.66 9.03 -10.81
C ARG A 166 7.05 8.72 -9.36
N ILE A 167 8.26 9.12 -8.95
CA ILE A 167 8.72 8.94 -7.56
C ILE A 167 7.79 9.68 -6.60
N ARG A 168 7.47 10.95 -6.87
CA ARG A 168 6.54 11.74 -6.06
C ARG A 168 5.13 11.14 -6.02
N LEU A 169 4.63 10.66 -7.16
CA LEU A 169 3.33 10.01 -7.22
C LEU A 169 3.26 8.77 -6.32
N GLY A 170 4.31 7.94 -6.28
CA GLY A 170 4.42 6.79 -5.38
C GLY A 170 4.39 7.21 -3.91
N LEU A 171 5.09 8.28 -3.54
CA LEU A 171 5.06 8.84 -2.18
C LEU A 171 3.66 9.33 -1.79
N TYR A 172 2.98 10.07 -2.67
CA TYR A 172 1.60 10.52 -2.41
C TYR A 172 0.64 9.35 -2.16
N ARG A 173 0.76 8.27 -2.95
CA ARG A 173 -0.06 7.07 -2.77
C ARG A 173 0.18 6.40 -1.42
N SER A 174 1.41 6.41 -0.94
CA SER A 174 1.79 5.82 0.34
C SER A 174 1.33 6.65 1.53
N LEU A 175 1.34 8.00 1.40
CA LEU A 175 1.08 8.92 2.50
C LEU A 175 -0.39 9.32 2.66
N ILE A 176 -1.22 9.17 1.61
CA ILE A 176 -2.60 9.66 1.66
C ILE A 176 -3.43 8.98 2.76
N VAL A 177 -3.24 7.67 2.95
CA VAL A 177 -3.93 6.90 3.98
C VAL A 177 -3.55 7.39 5.38
N PRO A 178 -2.25 7.42 5.79
CA PRO A 178 -1.89 7.92 7.11
C PRO A 178 -2.30 9.38 7.34
N ILE A 179 -2.21 10.24 6.33
CA ILE A 179 -2.63 11.65 6.46
C ILE A 179 -4.12 11.75 6.79
N VAL A 180 -4.98 11.02 6.06
CA VAL A 180 -6.42 11.02 6.32
C VAL A 180 -6.73 10.49 7.71
N PHE A 181 -6.04 9.44 8.16
CA PHE A 181 -6.24 8.89 9.51
C PHE A 181 -5.74 9.81 10.62
N ILE A 182 -4.61 10.49 10.44
CA ILE A 182 -4.14 11.52 11.39
C ILE A 182 -5.17 12.64 11.50
N LEU A 183 -5.65 13.17 10.37
CA LEU A 183 -6.67 14.21 10.36
C LEU A 183 -7.96 13.74 11.02
N ALA A 184 -8.41 12.52 10.72
CA ALA A 184 -9.58 11.93 11.36
C ALA A 184 -9.39 11.78 12.87
N PHE A 185 -8.21 11.36 13.34
CA PHE A 185 -7.91 11.26 14.75
C PHE A 185 -7.91 12.63 15.44
N LEU A 186 -7.33 13.66 14.84
CA LEU A 186 -7.35 15.01 15.38
C LEU A 186 -8.79 15.57 15.46
N ILE A 187 -9.62 15.31 14.44
CA ILE A 187 -11.02 15.70 14.43
C ILE A 187 -11.83 14.94 15.49
N SER A 188 -11.42 13.73 15.87
CA SER A 188 -12.14 12.89 16.85
C SER A 188 -12.23 13.54 18.24
N PHE A 189 -11.33 14.46 18.59
CA PHE A 189 -11.39 15.19 19.85
C PHE A 189 -12.55 16.21 19.90
N ILE A 190 -13.09 16.63 18.74
CA ILE A 190 -14.15 17.62 18.64
C ILE A 190 -15.45 16.95 18.13
N LEU A 191 -15.33 16.09 17.12
CA LEU A 191 -16.45 15.44 16.43
C LEU A 191 -16.21 13.92 16.31
N PRO A 192 -16.31 13.16 17.43
CA PRO A 192 -15.88 11.77 17.49
C PRO A 192 -16.64 10.84 16.53
N ILE A 193 -17.93 11.08 16.33
CA ILE A 193 -18.73 10.25 15.41
C ILE A 193 -18.35 10.54 13.95
N ILE A 194 -18.27 11.81 13.56
CA ILE A 194 -18.00 12.23 12.18
C ILE A 194 -16.60 11.79 11.75
N SER A 195 -15.62 11.86 12.64
CA SER A 195 -14.24 11.49 12.37
C SER A 195 -14.08 10.04 11.89
N ARG A 196 -14.93 9.12 12.36
CA ARG A 196 -14.92 7.70 11.97
C ARG A 196 -15.38 7.44 10.54
N PHE A 197 -16.09 8.37 9.93
CA PHE A 197 -16.52 8.29 8.54
C PHE A 197 -15.52 8.93 7.57
N LEU A 198 -14.58 9.76 8.04
CA LEU A 198 -13.56 10.38 7.17
C LEU A 198 -12.77 9.38 6.32
N PRO A 199 -12.34 8.20 6.83
CA PRO A 199 -11.59 7.23 6.02
C PRO A 199 -12.35 6.71 4.80
N ILE A 200 -13.68 6.85 4.73
CA ILE A 200 -14.49 6.50 3.55
C ILE A 200 -14.09 7.36 2.34
N CYS A 201 -13.57 8.56 2.55
CA CYS A 201 -13.11 9.40 1.45
C CYS A 201 -11.81 8.91 0.78
N ILE A 202 -11.05 8.01 1.41
CA ILE A 202 -9.76 7.50 0.91
C ILE A 202 -9.86 6.96 -0.52
N PRO A 203 -10.79 6.03 -0.86
CA PRO A 203 -10.92 5.53 -2.23
C PRO A 203 -11.24 6.63 -3.24
N ILE A 204 -12.05 7.62 -2.84
CA ILE A 204 -12.44 8.76 -3.68
C ILE A 204 -11.21 9.62 -3.97
N VAL A 205 -10.46 9.99 -2.93
CA VAL A 205 -9.23 10.80 -3.07
C VAL A 205 -8.18 10.06 -3.89
N LEU A 206 -7.99 8.75 -3.68
CA LEU A 206 -7.06 7.93 -4.46
C LEU A 206 -7.48 7.81 -5.93
N HIS A 207 -8.78 7.67 -6.21
CA HIS A 207 -9.24 7.47 -7.58
C HIS A 207 -9.31 8.78 -8.38
N TRP A 208 -9.89 9.83 -7.79
CA TRP A 208 -10.14 11.09 -8.50
C TRP A 208 -8.98 12.07 -8.35
N GLY A 209 -8.44 12.21 -7.15
CA GLY A 209 -7.36 13.16 -6.87
C GLY A 209 -6.04 12.84 -7.56
N MET A 210 -5.79 11.55 -7.87
CA MET A 210 -4.52 11.13 -8.44
C MET A 210 -4.52 10.97 -9.97
N LYS A 211 -5.66 10.96 -10.64
CA LYS A 211 -5.75 10.82 -12.10
C LYS A 211 -4.93 11.86 -12.86
N GLY A 212 -4.98 13.13 -12.43
CA GLY A 212 -4.20 14.21 -13.04
C GLY A 212 -2.69 14.03 -12.87
N LEU A 213 -2.28 13.62 -11.65
CA LEU A 213 -0.88 13.35 -11.33
C LEU A 213 -0.34 12.13 -12.09
N GLU A 214 -1.16 11.08 -12.25
CA GLU A 214 -0.82 9.90 -13.05
C GLU A 214 -0.56 10.26 -14.51
N ARG A 215 -1.47 11.00 -15.14
CA ARG A 215 -1.31 11.45 -16.52
C ARG A 215 -0.05 12.29 -16.70
N SER A 216 0.23 13.19 -15.77
CA SER A 216 1.43 14.02 -15.80
C SER A 216 2.72 13.21 -15.62
N ALA A 217 2.70 12.17 -14.76
CA ALA A 217 3.82 11.28 -14.57
C ALA A 217 4.05 10.39 -15.82
N ASP A 218 2.97 9.85 -16.40
CA ASP A 218 3.03 9.04 -17.61
C ASP A 218 3.60 9.83 -18.81
N GLN A 219 3.20 11.11 -18.96
CA GLN A 219 3.73 11.97 -20.02
C GLN A 219 5.23 12.22 -19.81
N LYS A 220 5.66 12.55 -18.61
CA LYS A 220 7.07 12.79 -18.33
C LYS A 220 7.95 11.54 -18.51
N ASP A 221 7.45 10.35 -18.14
CA ASP A 221 8.17 9.10 -18.38
C ASP A 221 8.33 8.84 -19.89
N LYS A 222 7.32 9.16 -20.72
CA LYS A 222 7.40 9.06 -22.18
C LYS A 222 8.42 10.04 -22.75
N ASP A 223 8.40 11.30 -22.31
CA ASP A 223 9.31 12.34 -22.77
C ASP A 223 10.77 12.01 -22.43
N GLU A 224 11.02 11.46 -21.20
CA GLU A 224 12.35 11.00 -20.81
C GLU A 224 12.83 9.78 -21.62
N LYS A 225 11.92 8.86 -21.95
CA LYS A 225 12.23 7.71 -22.81
C LYS A 225 12.63 8.14 -24.21
N GLN A 226 11.86 9.03 -24.83
CA GLN A 226 12.17 9.55 -26.17
C GLN A 226 13.49 10.32 -26.23
N LYS A 227 13.82 11.09 -25.17
CA LYS A 227 15.11 11.79 -25.10
C LYS A 227 16.28 10.81 -25.02
N ASN A 228 16.16 9.74 -24.26
CA ASN A 228 17.23 8.74 -24.14
C ASN A 228 17.43 7.98 -25.47
N GLU A 229 16.35 7.57 -26.14
CA GLU A 229 16.41 6.91 -27.46
C GLU A 229 17.03 7.83 -28.52
N HIS A 230 16.76 9.13 -28.45
CA HIS A 230 17.36 10.10 -29.38
C HIS A 230 18.87 10.29 -29.12
N HIS A 231 19.31 10.27 -27.86
CA HIS A 231 20.73 10.33 -27.50
C HIS A 231 21.49 9.07 -27.95
N GLU A 232 20.95 7.88 -27.71
CA GLU A 232 21.57 6.62 -28.14
C GLU A 232 21.70 6.53 -29.64
N ASN A 233 20.70 7.00 -30.42
CA ASN A 233 20.77 7.02 -31.86
C ASN A 233 21.80 8.06 -32.40
N HIS A 234 21.99 9.19 -31.73
CA HIS A 234 23.03 10.15 -32.09
C HIS A 234 24.45 9.63 -31.84
N GLU A 235 24.69 8.97 -30.71
CA GLU A 235 25.97 8.38 -30.36
C GLU A 235 26.34 7.24 -31.36
N HIS A 236 25.38 6.43 -31.78
CA HIS A 236 25.59 5.39 -32.80
C HIS A 236 25.91 5.98 -34.18
N HIS A 237 25.33 7.10 -34.56
CA HIS A 237 25.64 7.78 -35.83
C HIS A 237 27.03 8.43 -35.82
N GLU A 238 27.46 9.04 -34.72
CA GLU A 238 28.80 9.63 -34.61
C GLU A 238 29.90 8.56 -34.60
N HIS A 239 29.68 7.40 -33.96
CA HIS A 239 30.63 6.29 -34.00
C HIS A 239 30.74 5.60 -35.36
N SER A 240 29.68 5.55 -36.17
CA SER A 240 29.72 4.99 -37.52
C SER A 240 30.49 5.88 -38.49
N HIS A 241 30.41 7.21 -38.37
CA HIS A 241 31.17 8.15 -39.22
C HIS A 241 32.66 8.25 -38.87
N SER A 242 33.06 7.92 -37.65
CA SER A 242 34.47 7.93 -37.25
C SER A 242 35.25 6.71 -37.74
N HIS A 243 34.59 5.63 -38.17
CA HIS A 243 35.21 4.44 -38.72
C HIS A 243 35.34 4.45 -40.27
N GLU A 244 34.70 5.38 -40.97
CA GLU A 244 34.85 5.53 -42.44
C GLU A 244 36.01 6.45 -42.88
N HIS A 245 36.72 7.08 -41.97
CA HIS A 245 37.82 8.00 -42.24
C HIS A 245 39.21 7.56 -41.73
N ASN A 246 39.41 6.25 -41.44
CA ASN A 246 40.75 5.68 -41.18
C ASN A 246 41.04 4.53 -42.16
#